data_4d3d4da28e72576a7ee31ee0a4f77324
#
_entry.id   4d3d4da28e72576a7ee31ee0a4f77324
#
_cell.length_a   1.000
_cell.length_b   1.000
_cell.length_c   1.000
_cell.angle_alpha   90.00
_cell.angle_beta   90.00
_cell.angle_gamma   90.00
#
_symmetry.space_group_name_H-M   'P 1'
#
loop_
_entity.id
_entity.type
_entity.pdbx_description
1 polymer ?
#
loop_
_entity_poly.entity_id
_entity_poly.type
_entity_poly.pdbx_seq_one_letter_code
_entity_poly.pdbx_strand_id
1 'polypeptide(L)'
;MEFKIENKMIGDGHPAFIIAELSANHMNDYDIAVKTIEAMAKSGADAVKFQTYTPDTITLDCDNEYFQIKQGTIWDGQVLYNLYEDAFMPWDWQPKLKKVAEDLGLIVFSSPFDETSVDFLEDMNVGAYKIASFEITDIPLIKYVAGKNKPIIISTGIASKEDIDLAIKTCKDTGNDKIAVLKCTSAYPAPLEEINLKTIPDLKENFKTVVGLSDHTLGSDVAVASVAMGAKIIEKHFILDRTMEGPDSDFSMEPDEFKQMVDSIRNVEKALGKVSYELSDKMNANREFSRSLFAVKDIKKGEIITKDNVKSIRPGFGLHPKYLAEIIGCKAAEDIDRGTPFKLEFVNK
;
A
#
# COMPACT_ATOMS: atom_id res chain seq x y z
N MET A 1 4.11 -14.69 -3.41
CA MET A 1 3.09 -15.44 -2.64
C MET A 1 1.73 -14.84 -2.87
N GLU A 2 0.70 -15.69 -2.93
CA GLU A 2 -0.66 -15.23 -3.21
C GLU A 2 -1.69 -16.19 -2.60
N PHE A 3 -2.85 -15.68 -2.30
CA PHE A 3 -4.03 -16.45 -1.92
C PHE A 3 -5.29 -15.71 -2.35
N LYS A 4 -6.44 -16.35 -2.21
CA LYS A 4 -7.72 -15.81 -2.66
C LYS A 4 -8.60 -15.45 -1.47
N ILE A 5 -9.18 -14.25 -1.48
CA ILE A 5 -10.30 -13.87 -0.61
C ILE A 5 -11.53 -13.75 -1.52
N GLU A 6 -12.49 -14.63 -1.36
CA GLU A 6 -13.67 -14.75 -2.23
C GLU A 6 -13.32 -14.74 -3.72
N ASN A 7 -13.61 -13.67 -4.44
CA ASN A 7 -13.34 -13.53 -5.88
C ASN A 7 -12.04 -12.78 -6.20
N LYS A 8 -11.31 -12.26 -5.21
CA LYS A 8 -10.09 -11.45 -5.39
C LYS A 8 -8.82 -12.25 -5.08
N MET A 9 -7.85 -12.19 -5.98
CA MET A 9 -6.49 -12.69 -5.73
C MET A 9 -5.66 -11.61 -5.02
N ILE A 10 -4.98 -11.99 -3.96
CA ILE A 10 -4.17 -11.12 -3.10
C ILE A 10 -2.72 -11.60 -3.15
N GLY A 11 -1.80 -10.72 -3.46
CA GLY A 11 -0.38 -11.06 -3.48
C GLY A 11 0.39 -10.49 -4.67
N ASP A 12 1.55 -11.09 -4.97
CA ASP A 12 2.43 -10.62 -6.04
C ASP A 12 1.76 -10.74 -7.42
N GLY A 13 1.94 -9.70 -8.24
CA GLY A 13 1.32 -9.65 -9.58
C GLY A 13 -0.11 -9.14 -9.61
N HIS A 14 -0.74 -8.96 -8.45
CA HIS A 14 -2.10 -8.43 -8.33
C HIS A 14 -2.11 -7.00 -7.77
N PRO A 15 -3.16 -6.20 -8.07
CA PRO A 15 -3.36 -4.89 -7.44
C PRO A 15 -3.42 -5.00 -5.92
N ALA A 16 -3.05 -3.94 -5.21
CA ALA A 16 -3.22 -3.85 -3.77
C ALA A 16 -4.70 -3.93 -3.40
N PHE A 17 -5.01 -4.76 -2.40
CA PHE A 17 -6.34 -4.94 -1.85
C PHE A 17 -6.62 -3.85 -0.81
N ILE A 18 -7.61 -3.03 -1.05
CA ILE A 18 -7.92 -1.84 -0.25
C ILE A 18 -9.08 -2.15 0.70
N ILE A 19 -8.81 -2.09 1.98
CA ILE A 19 -9.76 -2.37 3.07
C ILE A 19 -10.15 -1.04 3.73
N ALA A 20 -11.43 -0.73 3.69
CA ALA A 20 -12.00 0.35 4.47
C ALA A 20 -12.49 -0.21 5.82
N GLU A 21 -11.95 0.33 6.90
CA GLU A 21 -12.31 -0.05 8.27
C GLU A 21 -13.47 0.80 8.76
N LEU A 22 -14.59 0.18 9.07
CA LEU A 22 -15.75 0.87 9.64
C LEU A 22 -15.54 1.19 11.13
N SER A 23 -14.96 0.25 11.88
CA SER A 23 -14.70 0.38 13.31
C SER A 23 -15.91 0.91 14.08
N ALA A 24 -15.69 1.87 15.00
CA ALA A 24 -16.73 2.55 15.75
C ALA A 24 -17.42 3.71 15.01
N ASN A 25 -17.03 3.99 13.74
CA ASN A 25 -17.53 5.12 12.97
C ASN A 25 -18.98 4.99 12.47
N HIS A 26 -19.73 4.06 13.03
CA HIS A 26 -21.18 3.92 12.85
C HIS A 26 -22.01 4.75 13.87
N MET A 27 -21.39 5.38 14.87
CA MET A 27 -22.02 6.25 15.86
C MET A 27 -23.25 5.60 16.54
N ASN A 28 -23.24 4.28 16.75
CA ASN A 28 -24.40 3.49 17.23
C ASN A 28 -25.72 3.73 16.45
N ASP A 29 -25.59 4.07 15.14
CA ASP A 29 -26.73 4.31 14.23
C ASP A 29 -26.57 3.41 13.00
N TYR A 30 -27.56 2.54 12.77
CA TYR A 30 -27.57 1.60 11.65
C TYR A 30 -27.58 2.30 10.28
N ASP A 31 -28.34 3.41 10.16
CA ASP A 31 -28.42 4.15 8.88
C ASP A 31 -27.11 4.87 8.58
N ILE A 32 -26.38 5.32 9.60
CA ILE A 32 -25.02 5.85 9.45
C ILE A 32 -24.09 4.75 8.97
N ALA A 33 -24.13 3.56 9.56
CA ALA A 33 -23.31 2.42 9.13
C ALA A 33 -23.58 2.08 7.65
N VAL A 34 -24.85 2.04 7.22
CA VAL A 34 -25.22 1.81 5.80
C VAL A 34 -24.62 2.88 4.89
N LYS A 35 -24.82 4.17 5.21
CA LYS A 35 -24.30 5.30 4.41
C LYS A 35 -22.76 5.26 4.34
N THR A 36 -22.10 4.88 5.42
CA THR A 36 -20.64 4.74 5.46
C THR A 36 -20.17 3.65 4.50
N ILE A 37 -20.83 2.49 4.50
CA ILE A 37 -20.52 1.39 3.56
C ILE A 37 -20.76 1.81 2.10
N GLU A 38 -21.84 2.55 1.82
CA GLU A 38 -22.08 3.10 0.48
C GLU A 38 -20.99 4.07 0.04
N ALA A 39 -20.49 4.91 0.96
CA ALA A 39 -19.41 5.83 0.68
C ALA A 39 -18.07 5.10 0.47
N MET A 40 -17.78 4.05 1.24
CA MET A 40 -16.61 3.18 1.05
C MET A 40 -16.58 2.57 -0.36
N ALA A 41 -17.73 2.03 -0.83
CA ALA A 41 -17.85 1.48 -2.17
C ALA A 41 -17.58 2.55 -3.26
N LYS A 42 -18.16 3.73 -3.12
CA LYS A 42 -17.98 4.86 -4.05
C LYS A 42 -16.53 5.38 -4.06
N SER A 43 -15.82 5.26 -2.94
CA SER A 43 -14.41 5.66 -2.80
C SER A 43 -13.43 4.62 -3.35
N GLY A 44 -13.92 3.47 -3.81
CA GLY A 44 -13.10 2.45 -4.48
C GLY A 44 -12.43 1.44 -3.54
N ALA A 45 -12.95 1.24 -2.34
CA ALA A 45 -12.56 0.13 -1.48
C ALA A 45 -12.84 -1.23 -2.17
N ASP A 46 -12.02 -2.22 -1.88
CA ASP A 46 -12.24 -3.62 -2.30
C ASP A 46 -13.03 -4.39 -1.23
N ALA A 47 -12.89 -3.99 0.03
CA ALA A 47 -13.54 -4.64 1.17
C ALA A 47 -13.89 -3.66 2.27
N VAL A 48 -14.87 -4.05 3.07
CA VAL A 48 -15.21 -3.44 4.36
C VAL A 48 -14.81 -4.38 5.47
N LYS A 49 -14.15 -3.85 6.50
CA LYS A 49 -13.86 -4.59 7.72
C LYS A 49 -14.73 -4.10 8.87
N PHE A 50 -15.30 -5.05 9.62
CA PHE A 50 -15.99 -4.82 10.88
C PHE A 50 -15.12 -5.21 12.08
N GLN A 51 -15.62 -4.94 13.27
CA GLN A 51 -15.12 -5.46 14.53
C GLN A 51 -16.26 -6.22 15.22
N THR A 52 -16.00 -7.46 15.61
CA THR A 52 -17.02 -8.34 16.17
C THR A 52 -16.65 -8.71 17.59
N TYR A 53 -17.14 -7.92 18.52
CA TYR A 53 -17.02 -8.12 19.97
C TYR A 53 -18.26 -7.59 20.69
N THR A 54 -18.39 -7.92 21.95
CA THR A 54 -19.19 -7.19 22.94
C THR A 54 -18.27 -6.76 24.08
N PRO A 55 -18.64 -5.79 24.94
CA PRO A 55 -17.78 -5.44 26.07
C PRO A 55 -17.37 -6.66 26.90
N ASP A 56 -18.30 -7.60 27.13
CA ASP A 56 -18.06 -8.82 27.90
C ASP A 56 -17.12 -9.83 27.24
N THR A 57 -16.94 -9.79 25.90
CA THR A 57 -16.06 -10.71 25.19
C THR A 57 -14.63 -10.19 25.06
N ILE A 58 -14.40 -8.90 25.32
CA ILE A 58 -13.08 -8.25 25.13
C ILE A 58 -12.48 -7.77 26.46
N THR A 59 -13.27 -7.47 27.47
CA THR A 59 -12.82 -6.99 28.77
C THR A 59 -13.77 -7.41 29.87
N LEU A 60 -13.61 -6.81 31.06
CA LEU A 60 -14.44 -7.07 32.26
C LEU A 60 -15.05 -5.76 32.75
N ASP A 61 -16.32 -5.78 33.17
CA ASP A 61 -16.97 -4.66 33.89
C ASP A 61 -16.30 -4.47 35.26
N CYS A 62 -15.24 -3.66 35.27
CA CYS A 62 -14.42 -3.39 36.44
C CYS A 62 -13.75 -2.03 36.29
N ASP A 63 -13.76 -1.23 37.35
CA ASP A 63 -13.23 0.14 37.37
C ASP A 63 -11.90 0.27 38.14
N ASN A 64 -11.26 -0.84 38.53
CA ASN A 64 -9.98 -0.79 39.22
C ASN A 64 -8.87 -0.26 38.31
N GLU A 65 -7.69 -0.02 38.88
CA GLU A 65 -6.56 0.63 38.17
C GLU A 65 -6.09 -0.07 36.89
N TYR A 66 -6.33 -1.37 36.75
CA TYR A 66 -5.92 -2.17 35.57
C TYR A 66 -6.84 -1.99 34.37
N PHE A 67 -8.09 -1.57 34.60
CA PHE A 67 -9.11 -1.36 33.55
C PHE A 67 -9.34 0.11 33.23
N GLN A 68 -8.51 1.02 33.77
CA GLN A 68 -8.52 2.45 33.45
C GLN A 68 -7.46 2.79 32.43
N ILE A 69 -7.83 3.53 31.38
CA ILE A 69 -6.92 3.97 30.31
C ILE A 69 -6.10 5.15 30.81
N LYS A 70 -4.76 5.02 30.82
CA LYS A 70 -3.79 6.01 31.36
C LYS A 70 -2.50 6.06 30.57
N GLN A 71 -2.53 5.69 29.28
CA GLN A 71 -1.33 5.52 28.46
C GLN A 71 -0.99 6.74 27.59
N GLY A 72 -1.64 7.89 27.79
CA GLY A 72 -1.43 9.09 26.96
C GLY A 72 -2.15 9.01 25.62
N THR A 73 -3.26 8.29 25.57
CA THR A 73 -4.10 8.14 24.38
C THR A 73 -5.25 9.14 24.36
N ILE A 74 -5.96 9.24 23.24
CA ILE A 74 -7.18 10.06 23.11
C ILE A 74 -8.32 9.57 24.02
N TRP A 75 -8.22 8.35 24.56
CA TRP A 75 -9.22 7.72 25.44
C TRP A 75 -8.86 7.79 26.94
N ASP A 76 -7.79 8.49 27.32
CA ASP A 76 -7.33 8.57 28.71
C ASP A 76 -8.42 9.07 29.67
N GLY A 77 -8.51 8.39 30.81
CA GLY A 77 -9.49 8.68 31.86
C GLY A 77 -10.80 7.88 31.74
N GLN A 78 -10.96 7.08 30.68
CA GLN A 78 -12.10 6.17 30.52
C GLN A 78 -11.80 4.80 31.14
N VAL A 79 -12.85 4.06 31.50
CA VAL A 79 -12.81 2.64 31.84
C VAL A 79 -12.96 1.85 30.54
N LEU A 80 -12.14 0.81 30.35
CA LEU A 80 -12.16 -0.01 29.13
C LEU A 80 -13.55 -0.54 28.78
N TYR A 81 -14.31 -1.01 29.77
CA TYR A 81 -15.65 -1.55 29.55
C TYR A 81 -16.59 -0.51 28.93
N ASN A 82 -16.59 0.71 29.46
CA ASN A 82 -17.45 1.79 28.97
C ASN A 82 -17.04 2.21 27.53
N LEU A 83 -15.74 2.30 27.26
CA LEU A 83 -15.25 2.59 25.92
C LEU A 83 -15.74 1.56 24.91
N TYR A 84 -15.65 0.27 25.24
CA TYR A 84 -16.10 -0.80 24.36
C TYR A 84 -17.63 -0.86 24.26
N GLU A 85 -18.37 -0.49 25.30
CA GLU A 85 -19.84 -0.38 25.28
C GLU A 85 -20.30 0.74 24.33
N ASP A 86 -19.57 1.85 24.27
CA ASP A 86 -19.86 2.96 23.34
C ASP A 86 -19.43 2.65 21.89
N ALA A 87 -18.44 1.80 21.71
CA ALA A 87 -17.78 1.58 20.41
C ALA A 87 -18.24 0.31 19.67
N PHE A 88 -18.81 -0.70 20.37
CA PHE A 88 -19.11 -1.99 19.72
C PHE A 88 -20.24 -1.87 18.69
N MET A 89 -20.13 -2.70 17.63
CA MET A 89 -21.20 -2.83 16.64
C MET A 89 -22.15 -3.94 17.06
N PRO A 90 -23.48 -3.67 17.19
CA PRO A 90 -24.47 -4.72 17.49
C PRO A 90 -24.37 -5.87 16.49
N TRP A 91 -24.28 -7.10 16.98
CA TRP A 91 -24.07 -8.28 16.13
C TRP A 91 -25.23 -8.53 15.16
N ASP A 92 -26.47 -8.20 15.55
CA ASP A 92 -27.65 -8.33 14.68
C ASP A 92 -27.65 -7.38 13.47
N TRP A 93 -26.78 -6.35 13.46
CA TRP A 93 -26.58 -5.47 12.32
C TRP A 93 -25.66 -6.10 11.27
N GLN A 94 -24.64 -6.84 11.71
CA GLN A 94 -23.54 -7.29 10.85
C GLN A 94 -24.02 -8.13 9.66
N PRO A 95 -24.95 -9.12 9.77
CA PRO A 95 -25.47 -9.83 8.60
C PRO A 95 -26.20 -8.94 7.60
N LYS A 96 -26.92 -7.92 8.09
CA LYS A 96 -27.65 -6.96 7.25
C LYS A 96 -26.68 -6.01 6.55
N LEU A 97 -25.69 -5.48 7.27
CA LEU A 97 -24.64 -4.63 6.71
C LEU A 97 -23.74 -5.39 5.71
N LYS A 98 -23.45 -6.67 5.99
CA LYS A 98 -22.79 -7.55 5.03
C LYS A 98 -23.55 -7.63 3.72
N LYS A 99 -24.86 -7.84 3.79
CA LYS A 99 -25.72 -7.86 2.58
C LYS A 99 -25.65 -6.55 1.80
N VAL A 100 -25.71 -5.39 2.47
CA VAL A 100 -25.56 -4.08 1.85
C VAL A 100 -24.22 -3.96 1.12
N ALA A 101 -23.12 -4.33 1.79
CA ALA A 101 -21.78 -4.26 1.22
C ALA A 101 -21.60 -5.19 0.02
N GLU A 102 -22.10 -6.44 0.09
CA GLU A 102 -22.07 -7.41 -1.01
C GLU A 102 -22.87 -6.95 -2.22
N ASP A 103 -24.03 -6.35 -2.02
CA ASP A 103 -24.87 -5.77 -3.09
C ASP A 103 -24.15 -4.60 -3.81
N LEU A 104 -23.19 -3.95 -3.13
CA LEU A 104 -22.32 -2.91 -3.69
C LEU A 104 -21.01 -3.48 -4.27
N GLY A 105 -20.80 -4.80 -4.23
CA GLY A 105 -19.62 -5.47 -4.76
C GLY A 105 -18.40 -5.48 -3.84
N LEU A 106 -18.57 -5.15 -2.56
CA LEU A 106 -17.52 -5.19 -1.54
C LEU A 106 -17.43 -6.57 -0.89
N ILE A 107 -16.22 -7.00 -0.58
CA ILE A 107 -15.97 -8.15 0.28
C ILE A 107 -16.14 -7.70 1.74
N VAL A 108 -16.71 -8.57 2.58
CA VAL A 108 -16.87 -8.29 4.02
C VAL A 108 -16.18 -9.33 4.86
N PHE A 109 -15.43 -8.87 5.82
CA PHE A 109 -14.85 -9.68 6.88
C PHE A 109 -14.70 -8.85 8.16
N SER A 110 -14.26 -9.48 9.24
CA SER A 110 -14.21 -8.82 10.54
C SER A 110 -12.99 -9.25 11.36
N SER A 111 -12.67 -8.44 12.38
CA SER A 111 -11.81 -8.85 13.47
C SER A 111 -12.66 -9.52 14.56
N PRO A 112 -12.48 -10.82 14.85
CA PRO A 112 -13.00 -11.46 16.04
C PRO A 112 -12.08 -11.16 17.24
N PHE A 113 -12.65 -11.14 18.44
CA PHE A 113 -11.90 -10.91 19.68
C PHE A 113 -12.03 -12.08 20.68
N ASP A 114 -12.86 -13.08 20.37
CA ASP A 114 -13.02 -14.32 21.12
C ASP A 114 -13.56 -15.44 20.22
N GLU A 115 -13.67 -16.66 20.74
CA GLU A 115 -14.16 -17.82 19.98
C GLU A 115 -15.63 -17.66 19.56
N THR A 116 -16.48 -17.01 20.37
CA THR A 116 -17.90 -16.83 20.07
C THR A 116 -18.10 -15.89 18.88
N SER A 117 -17.27 -14.86 18.77
CA SER A 117 -17.26 -13.97 17.61
C SER A 117 -16.75 -14.68 16.34
N VAL A 118 -15.80 -15.61 16.47
CA VAL A 118 -15.36 -16.44 15.33
C VAL A 118 -16.50 -17.32 14.83
N ASP A 119 -17.24 -17.96 15.73
CA ASP A 119 -18.38 -18.82 15.34
C ASP A 119 -19.51 -18.01 14.71
N PHE A 120 -19.82 -16.84 15.24
CA PHE A 120 -20.76 -15.91 14.63
C PHE A 120 -20.34 -15.50 13.20
N LEU A 121 -19.05 -15.23 12.97
CA LEU A 121 -18.53 -14.88 11.67
C LEU A 121 -18.50 -16.08 10.69
N GLU A 122 -18.38 -17.32 11.22
CA GLU A 122 -18.57 -18.54 10.39
C GLU A 122 -20.03 -18.66 9.94
N ASP A 123 -20.99 -18.42 10.83
CA ASP A 123 -22.41 -18.42 10.47
C ASP A 123 -22.75 -17.34 9.44
N MET A 124 -22.07 -16.21 9.48
CA MET A 124 -22.14 -15.17 8.48
C MET A 124 -21.43 -15.53 7.16
N ASN A 125 -20.64 -16.61 7.12
CA ASN A 125 -19.84 -17.04 5.98
C ASN A 125 -18.91 -15.90 5.46
N VAL A 126 -18.11 -15.29 6.32
CA VAL A 126 -17.12 -14.29 5.91
C VAL A 126 -15.98 -14.93 5.11
N GLY A 127 -15.40 -14.16 4.17
CA GLY A 127 -14.35 -14.65 3.27
C GLY A 127 -12.94 -14.72 3.88
N ALA A 128 -12.69 -14.02 5.00
CA ALA A 128 -11.40 -13.92 5.68
C ALA A 128 -11.59 -13.53 7.14
N TYR A 129 -10.50 -13.62 7.91
CA TYR A 129 -10.42 -13.13 9.29
C TYR A 129 -9.31 -12.10 9.45
N LYS A 130 -9.52 -11.13 10.33
CA LYS A 130 -8.48 -10.19 10.75
C LYS A 130 -8.12 -10.45 12.22
N ILE A 131 -6.84 -10.61 12.50
CA ILE A 131 -6.28 -10.53 13.85
C ILE A 131 -5.77 -9.11 14.04
N ALA A 132 -6.40 -8.37 14.95
CA ALA A 132 -6.02 -7.00 15.23
C ALA A 132 -4.68 -6.97 16.00
N SER A 133 -4.06 -5.79 16.11
CA SER A 133 -2.70 -5.68 16.65
C SER A 133 -2.58 -6.15 18.09
N PHE A 134 -3.61 -5.90 18.91
CA PHE A 134 -3.59 -6.28 20.33
C PHE A 134 -3.83 -7.77 20.53
N GLU A 135 -4.44 -8.48 19.58
CA GLU A 135 -4.74 -9.91 19.60
C GLU A 135 -3.62 -10.78 19.04
N ILE A 136 -2.52 -10.20 18.53
CA ILE A 136 -1.42 -11.00 17.95
C ILE A 136 -0.75 -11.93 18.96
N THR A 137 -0.84 -11.63 20.25
CA THR A 137 -0.31 -12.47 21.33
C THR A 137 -1.33 -13.49 21.85
N ASP A 138 -2.59 -13.39 21.42
CA ASP A 138 -3.63 -14.39 21.80
C ASP A 138 -3.53 -15.62 20.91
N ILE A 139 -2.57 -16.48 21.23
CA ILE A 139 -2.29 -17.70 20.47
C ILE A 139 -3.48 -18.68 20.47
N PRO A 140 -4.26 -18.85 21.55
CA PRO A 140 -5.52 -19.63 21.51
C PRO A 140 -6.50 -19.12 20.46
N LEU A 141 -6.79 -17.82 20.42
CA LEU A 141 -7.69 -17.22 19.42
C LEU A 141 -7.14 -17.41 18.00
N ILE A 142 -5.84 -17.13 17.76
CA ILE A 142 -5.20 -17.32 16.45
C ILE A 142 -5.34 -18.78 16.01
N LYS A 143 -5.11 -19.73 16.90
CA LYS A 143 -5.25 -21.17 16.60
C LYS A 143 -6.68 -21.52 16.22
N TYR A 144 -7.66 -20.98 16.94
CA TYR A 144 -9.08 -21.23 16.68
C TYR A 144 -9.50 -20.66 15.32
N VAL A 145 -9.13 -19.42 15.02
CA VAL A 145 -9.36 -18.78 13.71
C VAL A 145 -8.67 -19.55 12.59
N ALA A 146 -7.40 -19.97 12.77
CA ALA A 146 -6.65 -20.70 11.77
C ALA A 146 -7.27 -22.05 11.44
N GLY A 147 -7.91 -22.72 12.43
CA GLY A 147 -8.64 -23.96 12.25
C GLY A 147 -9.84 -23.85 11.30
N LYS A 148 -10.39 -22.65 11.07
CA LYS A 148 -11.47 -22.43 10.08
C LYS A 148 -10.97 -22.49 8.63
N ASN A 149 -9.64 -22.53 8.40
CA ASN A 149 -8.98 -22.69 7.09
C ASN A 149 -9.36 -21.62 6.05
N LYS A 150 -9.74 -20.42 6.51
CA LYS A 150 -9.94 -19.21 5.68
C LYS A 150 -8.69 -18.31 5.71
N PRO A 151 -8.52 -17.37 4.78
CA PRO A 151 -7.45 -16.40 4.83
C PRO A 151 -7.41 -15.60 6.13
N ILE A 152 -6.21 -15.37 6.66
CA ILE A 152 -5.98 -14.64 7.90
C ILE A 152 -5.06 -13.45 7.60
N ILE A 153 -5.50 -12.27 8.02
CA ILE A 153 -4.74 -11.02 7.94
C ILE A 153 -4.35 -10.61 9.36
N ILE A 154 -3.06 -10.50 9.66
CA ILE A 154 -2.53 -10.24 11.01
C ILE A 154 -1.84 -8.87 11.03
N SER A 155 -2.26 -7.98 11.93
CA SER A 155 -1.57 -6.70 12.18
C SER A 155 -0.51 -6.85 13.28
N THR A 156 0.61 -6.09 13.15
CA THR A 156 1.82 -6.27 13.97
C THR A 156 2.12 -5.09 14.90
N GLY A 157 1.14 -4.23 15.18
CA GLY A 157 1.37 -2.91 15.79
C GLY A 157 2.07 -2.91 17.16
N ILE A 158 1.88 -3.96 17.96
CA ILE A 158 2.52 -4.11 19.27
C ILE A 158 3.52 -5.28 19.31
N ALA A 159 3.66 -6.02 18.20
CA ALA A 159 4.37 -7.29 18.18
C ALA A 159 5.89 -7.14 18.09
N SER A 160 6.60 -7.94 18.84
CA SER A 160 7.99 -8.28 18.57
C SER A 160 8.12 -9.22 17.35
N LYS A 161 9.34 -9.41 16.85
CA LYS A 161 9.58 -10.37 15.76
C LYS A 161 9.21 -11.80 16.17
N GLU A 162 9.44 -12.14 17.42
CA GLU A 162 9.14 -13.44 18.03
C GLU A 162 7.62 -13.66 18.10
N ASP A 163 6.83 -12.64 18.43
CA ASP A 163 5.36 -12.72 18.45
C ASP A 163 4.82 -12.95 17.05
N ILE A 164 5.35 -12.25 16.05
CA ILE A 164 4.97 -12.42 14.63
C ILE A 164 5.26 -13.85 14.16
N ASP A 165 6.47 -14.36 14.47
CA ASP A 165 6.86 -15.71 14.10
C ASP A 165 5.95 -16.76 14.75
N LEU A 166 5.64 -16.58 16.05
CA LEU A 166 4.76 -17.49 16.79
C LEU A 166 3.34 -17.47 16.22
N ALA A 167 2.78 -16.29 15.90
CA ALA A 167 1.46 -16.17 15.30
C ALA A 167 1.38 -16.86 13.93
N ILE A 168 2.37 -16.63 13.04
CA ILE A 168 2.46 -17.27 11.73
C ILE A 168 2.63 -18.78 11.86
N LYS A 169 3.53 -19.23 12.75
CA LYS A 169 3.74 -20.64 13.02
C LYS A 169 2.48 -21.32 13.50
N THR A 170 1.73 -20.69 14.40
CA THR A 170 0.44 -21.21 14.91
C THR A 170 -0.55 -21.44 13.77
N CYS A 171 -0.66 -20.49 12.82
CA CYS A 171 -1.51 -20.67 11.64
C CYS A 171 -1.05 -21.86 10.79
N LYS A 172 0.25 -21.95 10.50
CA LYS A 172 0.84 -23.03 9.68
C LYS A 172 0.70 -24.41 10.34
N ASP A 173 0.87 -24.49 11.65
CA ASP A 173 0.73 -25.74 12.41
C ASP A 173 -0.71 -26.29 12.37
N THR A 174 -1.71 -25.43 12.09
CA THR A 174 -3.09 -25.89 11.81
C THR A 174 -3.36 -26.24 10.34
N GLY A 175 -2.35 -26.12 9.47
CA GLY A 175 -2.46 -26.36 8.02
C GLY A 175 -2.96 -25.16 7.23
N ASN A 176 -2.99 -23.95 7.81
CA ASN A 176 -3.43 -22.74 7.13
C ASN A 176 -2.24 -21.87 6.69
N ASP A 177 -1.94 -21.89 5.38
CA ASP A 177 -0.89 -21.11 4.75
C ASP A 177 -1.38 -19.79 4.12
N LYS A 178 -2.69 -19.48 4.18
CA LYS A 178 -3.29 -18.28 3.59
C LYS A 178 -3.14 -17.09 4.55
N ILE A 179 -1.93 -16.62 4.72
CA ILE A 179 -1.56 -15.63 5.74
C ILE A 179 -1.06 -14.35 5.07
N ALA A 180 -1.57 -13.21 5.52
CA ALA A 180 -0.99 -11.89 5.27
C ALA A 180 -0.58 -11.24 6.58
N VAL A 181 0.54 -10.50 6.55
CA VAL A 181 1.05 -9.74 7.69
C VAL A 181 1.09 -8.26 7.35
N LEU A 182 0.41 -7.45 8.14
CA LEU A 182 0.38 -6.01 7.95
C LEU A 182 1.34 -5.32 8.91
N LYS A 183 2.31 -4.57 8.39
CA LYS A 183 3.00 -3.58 9.21
C LYS A 183 1.95 -2.63 9.77
N CYS A 184 2.01 -2.42 11.07
CA CYS A 184 1.12 -1.51 11.78
C CYS A 184 1.92 -0.71 12.81
N THR A 185 1.40 0.44 13.20
CA THR A 185 1.85 1.22 14.36
C THR A 185 0.59 1.53 15.17
N SER A 186 0.48 0.93 16.37
CA SER A 186 -0.71 1.07 17.23
C SER A 186 -0.60 2.35 18.09
N ALA A 187 -0.58 3.49 17.40
CA ALA A 187 -0.77 4.83 17.93
C ALA A 187 -1.85 5.52 17.09
N TYR A 188 -2.68 6.37 17.70
CA TYR A 188 -3.91 6.90 17.11
C TYR A 188 -4.04 8.42 17.34
N PRO A 189 -3.63 9.29 16.37
CA PRO A 189 -2.97 8.95 15.10
C PRO A 189 -1.52 8.48 15.28
N ALA A 190 -1.00 7.71 14.31
CA ALA A 190 0.37 7.23 14.33
C ALA A 190 1.35 8.32 13.87
N PRO A 191 2.43 8.62 14.65
CA PRO A 191 3.45 9.59 14.23
C PRO A 191 4.30 9.01 13.08
N LEU A 192 4.65 9.87 12.11
CA LEU A 192 5.35 9.44 10.88
C LEU A 192 6.71 8.81 11.17
N GLU A 193 7.40 9.28 12.20
CA GLU A 193 8.73 8.82 12.61
C GLU A 193 8.74 7.37 13.09
N GLU A 194 7.59 6.84 13.53
CA GLU A 194 7.45 5.48 14.06
C GLU A 194 6.95 4.46 13.03
N ILE A 195 6.57 4.92 11.83
CA ILE A 195 5.96 4.03 10.81
C ILE A 195 6.93 2.99 10.29
N ASN A 196 8.19 3.35 10.05
CA ASN A 196 9.23 2.41 9.62
C ASN A 196 8.83 1.55 8.41
N LEU A 197 8.41 2.16 7.30
CA LEU A 197 7.95 1.46 6.08
C LEU A 197 8.92 0.41 5.56
N LYS A 198 10.23 0.56 5.81
CA LYS A 198 11.24 -0.43 5.45
C LYS A 198 11.02 -1.80 6.10
N THR A 199 10.19 -1.89 7.12
CA THR A 199 9.79 -3.16 7.74
C THR A 199 8.93 -4.01 6.78
N ILE A 200 8.20 -3.41 5.83
CA ILE A 200 7.33 -4.15 4.89
C ILE A 200 8.12 -5.15 4.03
N PRO A 201 9.16 -4.76 3.28
CA PRO A 201 9.97 -5.72 2.55
C PRO A 201 10.70 -6.72 3.47
N ASP A 202 11.11 -6.32 4.67
CA ASP A 202 11.71 -7.22 5.66
C ASP A 202 10.74 -8.31 6.12
N LEU A 203 9.48 -7.97 6.42
CA LEU A 203 8.42 -8.94 6.74
C LEU A 203 8.23 -9.94 5.60
N LYS A 204 8.22 -9.46 4.35
CA LYS A 204 8.09 -10.34 3.18
C LYS A 204 9.27 -11.31 3.05
N GLU A 205 10.48 -10.81 3.26
CA GLU A 205 11.69 -11.62 3.13
C GLU A 205 11.82 -12.65 4.25
N ASN A 206 11.57 -12.27 5.50
CA ASN A 206 11.75 -13.14 6.67
C ASN A 206 10.63 -14.17 6.81
N PHE A 207 9.36 -13.78 6.67
CA PHE A 207 8.24 -14.66 6.99
C PHE A 207 7.61 -15.35 5.77
N LYS A 208 7.99 -14.94 4.55
CA LYS A 208 7.47 -15.53 3.31
C LYS A 208 5.93 -15.55 3.28
N THR A 209 5.30 -14.43 3.62
CA THR A 209 3.85 -14.21 3.59
C THR A 209 3.50 -13.06 2.64
N VAL A 210 2.22 -12.89 2.32
CA VAL A 210 1.73 -11.63 1.75
C VAL A 210 1.91 -10.54 2.80
N VAL A 211 2.36 -9.36 2.38
CA VAL A 211 2.58 -8.22 3.29
C VAL A 211 1.72 -7.03 2.92
N GLY A 212 1.41 -6.21 3.90
CA GLY A 212 0.62 -5.01 3.74
C GLY A 212 0.88 -3.96 4.82
N LEU A 213 -0.03 -3.01 4.87
CA LEU A 213 -0.05 -1.93 5.85
C LEU A 213 -1.43 -1.81 6.49
N SER A 214 -1.49 -1.71 7.83
CA SER A 214 -2.62 -1.19 8.59
C SER A 214 -2.22 0.19 9.08
N ASP A 215 -2.87 1.23 8.53
CA ASP A 215 -2.39 2.61 8.58
C ASP A 215 -3.29 3.50 9.44
N HIS A 216 -2.72 4.07 10.50
CA HIS A 216 -3.35 5.02 11.40
C HIS A 216 -2.76 6.44 11.29
N THR A 217 -1.96 6.72 10.25
CA THR A 217 -1.44 8.07 10.00
C THR A 217 -2.51 8.97 9.39
N LEU A 218 -2.31 10.28 9.48
CA LEU A 218 -3.13 11.23 8.73
C LEU A 218 -2.69 11.28 7.27
N GLY A 219 -3.66 11.50 6.37
CA GLY A 219 -3.40 11.60 4.94
C GLY A 219 -3.10 10.26 4.26
N SER A 220 -2.62 10.30 3.02
CA SER A 220 -2.46 9.13 2.14
C SER A 220 -1.00 8.74 1.85
N ASP A 221 -0.03 9.56 2.24
CA ASP A 221 1.37 9.42 1.81
C ASP A 221 1.97 8.08 2.22
N VAL A 222 1.71 7.65 3.46
CA VAL A 222 2.22 6.40 4.03
C VAL A 222 1.60 5.19 3.32
N ALA A 223 0.29 5.20 3.10
CA ALA A 223 -0.41 4.15 2.37
C ALA A 223 0.12 4.00 0.93
N VAL A 224 0.26 5.12 0.21
CA VAL A 224 0.79 5.15 -1.17
C VAL A 224 2.24 4.68 -1.22
N ALA A 225 3.11 5.16 -0.31
CA ALA A 225 4.50 4.75 -0.24
C ALA A 225 4.67 3.27 0.10
N SER A 226 3.80 2.73 0.95
CA SER A 226 3.84 1.30 1.33
C SER A 226 3.65 0.37 0.14
N VAL A 227 2.81 0.73 -0.83
CA VAL A 227 2.62 -0.04 -2.08
C VAL A 227 3.92 -0.08 -2.89
N ALA A 228 4.65 1.03 -2.97
CA ALA A 228 5.98 1.04 -3.61
C ALA A 228 7.00 0.18 -2.86
N MET A 229 6.82 -0.02 -1.55
CA MET A 229 7.62 -0.94 -0.71
C MET A 229 7.16 -2.40 -0.79
N GLY A 230 6.13 -2.70 -1.55
CA GLY A 230 5.65 -4.07 -1.80
C GLY A 230 4.40 -4.48 -1.01
N ALA A 231 3.74 -3.56 -0.32
CA ALA A 231 2.46 -3.82 0.33
C ALA A 231 1.40 -4.25 -0.71
N LYS A 232 0.66 -5.31 -0.38
CA LYS A 232 -0.42 -5.87 -1.21
C LYS A 232 -1.78 -5.79 -0.54
N ILE A 233 -1.83 -5.33 0.69
CA ILE A 233 -3.04 -5.01 1.45
C ILE A 233 -2.84 -3.66 2.10
N ILE A 234 -3.83 -2.78 1.95
CA ILE A 234 -3.88 -1.48 2.63
C ILE A 234 -5.17 -1.43 3.43
N GLU A 235 -5.06 -1.26 4.73
CA GLU A 235 -6.19 -1.09 5.64
C GLU A 235 -6.15 0.30 6.26
N LYS A 236 -7.27 1.02 6.21
CA LYS A 236 -7.39 2.36 6.76
C LYS A 236 -8.79 2.64 7.27
N HIS A 237 -8.89 3.33 8.41
CA HIS A 237 -10.16 3.75 9.00
C HIS A 237 -10.89 4.74 8.10
N PHE A 238 -12.21 4.60 8.02
CA PHE A 238 -13.08 5.41 7.17
C PHE A 238 -14.23 6.00 7.98
N ILE A 239 -14.53 7.25 7.77
CA ILE A 239 -15.65 7.97 8.38
C ILE A 239 -16.38 8.80 7.32
N LEU A 240 -17.68 9.04 7.47
CA LEU A 240 -18.41 9.93 6.57
C LEU A 240 -18.00 11.39 6.70
N ASP A 241 -17.82 11.84 7.94
CA ASP A 241 -17.49 13.21 8.29
C ASP A 241 -16.87 13.21 9.70
N ARG A 242 -15.66 13.72 9.84
CA ARG A 242 -14.94 13.79 11.13
C ARG A 242 -15.65 14.64 12.19
N THR A 243 -16.54 15.56 11.77
CA THR A 243 -17.36 16.34 12.70
C THR A 243 -18.42 15.52 13.45
N MET A 244 -18.58 14.22 13.09
CA MET A 244 -19.48 13.30 13.81
C MET A 244 -18.93 12.88 15.20
N GLU A 245 -17.67 13.16 15.51
CA GLU A 245 -17.04 13.01 16.84
C GLU A 245 -17.16 11.60 17.45
N GLY A 246 -16.82 10.55 16.68
CA GLY A 246 -16.75 9.17 17.18
C GLY A 246 -15.39 8.82 17.79
N PRO A 247 -15.25 7.65 18.44
CA PRO A 247 -13.99 7.21 19.07
C PRO A 247 -12.79 7.15 18.14
N ASP A 248 -13.00 6.96 16.83
CA ASP A 248 -11.95 6.80 15.80
C ASP A 248 -11.95 7.94 14.77
N SER A 249 -12.72 9.02 15.00
CA SER A 249 -12.93 10.08 14.00
C SER A 249 -11.64 10.81 13.63
N ASP A 250 -10.78 11.12 14.61
CA ASP A 250 -9.62 12.00 14.45
C ASP A 250 -8.58 11.47 13.44
N PHE A 251 -8.45 10.16 13.31
CA PHE A 251 -7.48 9.52 12.41
C PHE A 251 -8.12 8.80 11.21
N SER A 252 -9.45 8.83 11.10
CA SER A 252 -10.19 8.24 9.99
C SER A 252 -10.20 9.13 8.76
N MET A 253 -10.19 8.54 7.57
CA MET A 253 -10.29 9.25 6.30
C MET A 253 -11.73 9.48 5.89
N GLU A 254 -12.02 10.68 5.40
CA GLU A 254 -13.29 11.01 4.75
C GLU A 254 -13.35 10.48 3.31
N PRO A 255 -14.56 10.41 2.68
CA PRO A 255 -14.76 9.77 1.39
C PRO A 255 -13.85 10.28 0.27
N ASP A 256 -13.68 11.59 0.14
CA ASP A 256 -12.86 12.19 -0.91
C ASP A 256 -11.35 11.94 -0.69
N GLU A 257 -10.90 11.96 0.56
CA GLU A 257 -9.52 11.65 0.94
C GLU A 257 -9.20 10.17 0.65
N PHE A 258 -10.10 9.27 1.04
CA PHE A 258 -9.95 7.84 0.80
C PHE A 258 -9.93 7.53 -0.70
N LYS A 259 -10.85 8.15 -1.47
CA LYS A 259 -10.85 8.03 -2.92
C LYS A 259 -9.55 8.51 -3.54
N GLN A 260 -9.03 9.66 -3.11
CA GLN A 260 -7.75 10.18 -3.60
C GLN A 260 -6.59 9.22 -3.27
N MET A 261 -6.59 8.63 -2.08
CA MET A 261 -5.61 7.60 -1.71
C MET A 261 -5.68 6.40 -2.66
N VAL A 262 -6.89 5.86 -2.91
CA VAL A 262 -7.09 4.73 -3.83
C VAL A 262 -6.59 5.07 -5.24
N ASP A 263 -6.99 6.22 -5.80
CA ASP A 263 -6.57 6.67 -7.12
C ASP A 263 -5.04 6.82 -7.19
N SER A 264 -4.40 7.34 -6.15
CA SER A 264 -2.94 7.49 -6.05
C SER A 264 -2.24 6.12 -5.99
N ILE A 265 -2.77 5.17 -5.23
CA ILE A 265 -2.27 3.80 -5.18
C ILE A 265 -2.33 3.16 -6.57
N ARG A 266 -3.46 3.26 -7.28
CA ARG A 266 -3.61 2.70 -8.64
C ARG A 266 -2.65 3.35 -9.64
N ASN A 267 -2.33 4.63 -9.49
CA ASN A 267 -1.34 5.32 -10.32
C ASN A 267 0.09 4.85 -10.01
N VAL A 268 0.44 4.67 -8.73
CA VAL A 268 1.75 4.14 -8.32
C VAL A 268 1.93 2.71 -8.83
N GLU A 269 0.93 1.85 -8.74
CA GLU A 269 0.98 0.48 -9.28
C GLU A 269 1.33 0.47 -10.77
N LYS A 270 0.73 1.36 -11.56
CA LYS A 270 1.05 1.50 -13.00
C LYS A 270 2.47 2.02 -13.21
N ALA A 271 2.91 2.95 -12.36
CA ALA A 271 4.22 3.60 -12.47
C ALA A 271 5.39 2.70 -12.03
N LEU A 272 5.15 1.74 -11.11
CA LEU A 272 6.18 0.82 -10.64
C LEU A 272 6.78 -0.02 -11.77
N GLY A 273 5.99 -0.51 -12.71
CA GLY A 273 6.44 -1.23 -13.88
C GLY A 273 7.43 -2.37 -13.56
N LYS A 274 8.48 -2.46 -14.37
CA LYS A 274 9.61 -3.40 -14.22
C LYS A 274 10.94 -2.67 -14.42
N VAL A 275 12.03 -3.21 -13.89
CA VAL A 275 13.36 -2.71 -14.21
C VAL A 275 13.60 -2.88 -15.71
N SER A 276 13.79 -1.79 -16.42
CA SER A 276 14.03 -1.78 -17.86
C SER A 276 14.94 -0.63 -18.26
N TYR A 277 15.95 -0.93 -19.09
CA TYR A 277 16.80 0.02 -19.79
C TYR A 277 16.49 0.05 -21.29
N GLU A 278 15.45 -0.64 -21.72
CA GLU A 278 14.99 -0.66 -23.11
C GLU A 278 14.35 0.68 -23.47
N LEU A 279 14.67 1.17 -24.67
CA LEU A 279 14.11 2.40 -25.16
C LEU A 279 12.75 2.11 -25.83
N SER A 280 11.71 2.82 -25.40
CA SER A 280 10.43 2.81 -26.11
C SER A 280 10.56 3.50 -27.47
N ASP A 281 9.60 3.26 -28.36
CA ASP A 281 9.56 3.94 -29.69
C ASP A 281 9.61 5.46 -29.54
N LYS A 282 8.89 6.02 -28.55
CA LYS A 282 8.92 7.45 -28.27
C LYS A 282 10.29 7.93 -27.78
N MET A 283 10.98 7.15 -26.95
CA MET A 283 12.34 7.48 -26.52
C MET A 283 13.34 7.38 -27.70
N ASN A 284 13.17 6.38 -28.55
CA ASN A 284 13.99 6.26 -29.77
C ASN A 284 13.78 7.45 -30.70
N ALA A 285 12.55 7.85 -30.98
CA ALA A 285 12.26 9.05 -31.77
C ALA A 285 12.88 10.31 -31.13
N ASN A 286 12.81 10.45 -29.80
CA ASN A 286 13.42 11.59 -29.10
C ASN A 286 14.95 11.61 -29.18
N ARG A 287 15.62 10.51 -29.53
CA ARG A 287 17.08 10.49 -29.74
C ARG A 287 17.51 11.34 -30.93
N GLU A 288 16.62 11.63 -31.89
CA GLU A 288 16.88 12.60 -32.95
C GLU A 288 17.22 13.99 -32.41
N PHE A 289 16.78 14.34 -31.20
CA PHE A 289 17.15 15.58 -30.51
C PHE A 289 18.44 15.47 -29.70
N SER A 290 19.14 14.34 -29.74
CA SER A 290 20.43 14.18 -29.05
C SER A 290 21.52 15.04 -29.75
N ARG A 291 22.67 15.16 -29.09
CA ARG A 291 23.83 15.80 -29.71
C ARG A 291 24.56 14.82 -30.59
N SER A 292 25.08 15.34 -31.71
CA SER A 292 26.03 14.65 -32.60
C SER A 292 27.04 15.64 -33.14
N LEU A 293 28.03 15.17 -33.83
CA LEU A 293 29.06 16.01 -34.42
C LEU A 293 28.60 16.60 -35.74
N PHE A 294 28.80 17.90 -35.92
CA PHE A 294 28.48 18.63 -37.14
C PHE A 294 29.64 19.56 -37.56
N ALA A 295 29.83 19.72 -38.85
CA ALA A 295 30.61 20.82 -39.37
C ALA A 295 29.87 22.14 -39.11
N VAL A 296 30.46 23.04 -38.35
CA VAL A 296 29.87 24.35 -38.00
C VAL A 296 30.46 25.50 -38.84
N LYS A 297 31.42 25.18 -39.68
CA LYS A 297 32.01 25.99 -40.75
C LYS A 297 32.26 25.11 -41.96
N ASP A 298 32.43 25.71 -43.13
CA ASP A 298 32.91 24.98 -44.30
C ASP A 298 34.35 24.53 -44.03
N ILE A 299 34.69 23.29 -44.41
CA ILE A 299 36.01 22.67 -44.23
C ILE A 299 36.48 22.20 -45.59
N LYS A 300 37.65 22.64 -46.01
CA LYS A 300 38.22 22.21 -47.31
C LYS A 300 38.99 20.90 -47.18
N LYS A 301 39.05 20.14 -48.27
CA LYS A 301 39.85 18.92 -48.34
C LYS A 301 41.29 19.19 -47.90
N GLY A 302 41.81 18.40 -46.97
CA GLY A 302 43.14 18.54 -46.40
C GLY A 302 43.26 19.56 -45.27
N GLU A 303 42.19 20.33 -44.95
CA GLU A 303 42.13 21.22 -43.80
C GLU A 303 42.08 20.42 -42.48
N ILE A 304 42.68 20.98 -41.43
CA ILE A 304 42.71 20.33 -40.13
C ILE A 304 41.34 20.50 -39.44
N ILE A 305 40.82 19.40 -38.95
CA ILE A 305 39.59 19.34 -38.11
C ILE A 305 39.94 19.88 -36.74
N THR A 306 39.21 20.89 -36.30
CA THR A 306 39.42 21.58 -35.02
C THR A 306 38.13 21.70 -34.26
N LYS A 307 38.21 22.10 -32.96
CA LYS A 307 37.02 22.41 -32.15
C LYS A 307 36.24 23.66 -32.64
N ASP A 308 36.83 24.44 -33.54
CA ASP A 308 36.21 25.65 -34.10
C ASP A 308 35.40 25.35 -35.35
N ASN A 309 35.72 24.27 -36.12
CA ASN A 309 35.02 23.92 -37.34
C ASN A 309 34.14 22.68 -37.19
N VAL A 310 34.33 21.80 -36.15
CA VAL A 310 33.47 20.68 -35.81
C VAL A 310 33.04 20.80 -34.34
N LYS A 311 31.75 20.72 -34.09
CA LYS A 311 31.17 20.80 -32.73
C LYS A 311 30.15 19.73 -32.46
N SER A 312 30.00 19.37 -31.18
CA SER A 312 28.91 18.57 -30.69
C SER A 312 27.67 19.45 -30.45
N ILE A 313 26.71 19.35 -31.35
CA ILE A 313 25.46 20.14 -31.33
C ILE A 313 24.25 19.22 -31.61
N ARG A 314 23.03 19.72 -31.45
CA ARG A 314 21.80 19.08 -31.93
C ARG A 314 21.62 19.39 -33.42
N PRO A 315 21.00 18.49 -34.20
CA PRO A 315 20.34 17.22 -33.89
C PRO A 315 21.28 15.98 -33.91
N GLY A 316 20.67 14.78 -33.71
CA GLY A 316 21.37 13.50 -33.55
C GLY A 316 21.72 12.73 -34.81
N PHE A 317 21.89 13.39 -35.96
CA PHE A 317 22.09 12.74 -37.25
C PHE A 317 23.58 12.51 -37.65
N GLY A 318 24.49 13.12 -36.91
CA GLY A 318 25.93 12.99 -37.15
C GLY A 318 26.60 11.94 -36.29
N LEU A 319 27.93 11.88 -36.39
CA LEU A 319 28.78 10.99 -35.62
C LEU A 319 28.58 11.24 -34.09
N HIS A 320 28.59 10.16 -33.33
CA HIS A 320 28.44 10.25 -31.87
C HIS A 320 29.55 11.12 -31.24
N PRO A 321 29.25 12.03 -30.31
CA PRO A 321 30.22 12.96 -29.71
C PRO A 321 31.46 12.31 -29.08
N LYS A 322 31.42 11.04 -28.70
CA LYS A 322 32.56 10.29 -28.17
C LYS A 322 33.77 10.28 -29.11
N TYR A 323 33.54 10.43 -30.42
CA TYR A 323 34.59 10.43 -31.42
C TYR A 323 35.25 11.80 -31.60
N LEU A 324 34.80 12.86 -30.96
CA LEU A 324 35.35 14.20 -31.14
C LEU A 324 36.86 14.25 -30.90
N ALA A 325 37.34 13.63 -29.83
CA ALA A 325 38.77 13.61 -29.51
C ALA A 325 39.63 12.87 -30.57
N GLU A 326 39.03 11.88 -31.21
CA GLU A 326 39.73 11.07 -32.22
C GLU A 326 39.88 11.80 -33.56
N ILE A 327 38.93 12.68 -33.89
CA ILE A 327 38.91 13.40 -35.18
C ILE A 327 39.61 14.76 -35.13
N ILE A 328 39.73 15.38 -33.95
CA ILE A 328 40.45 16.65 -33.80
C ILE A 328 41.95 16.46 -34.15
N GLY A 329 42.47 17.31 -35.00
CA GLY A 329 43.84 17.24 -35.47
C GLY A 329 44.05 16.40 -36.75
N CYS A 330 43.03 15.61 -37.17
CA CYS A 330 43.07 14.90 -38.45
C CYS A 330 42.79 15.86 -39.61
N LYS A 331 43.10 15.43 -40.87
CA LYS A 331 42.80 16.19 -42.07
C LYS A 331 41.49 15.76 -42.68
N ALA A 332 40.73 16.70 -43.24
CA ALA A 332 39.50 16.40 -43.97
C ALA A 332 39.83 15.64 -45.27
N ALA A 333 39.11 14.55 -45.55
CA ALA A 333 39.26 13.72 -46.75
C ALA A 333 38.64 14.35 -48.02
N GLU A 334 37.65 15.23 -47.81
CA GLU A 334 36.91 15.93 -48.88
C GLU A 334 36.44 17.30 -48.38
N ASP A 335 35.83 18.10 -49.25
CA ASP A 335 35.17 19.35 -48.87
C ASP A 335 33.88 19.03 -48.06
N ILE A 336 33.70 19.72 -46.94
CA ILE A 336 32.55 19.50 -46.04
C ILE A 336 31.84 20.84 -45.79
N ASP A 337 30.60 20.96 -46.21
CA ASP A 337 29.84 22.19 -46.06
C ASP A 337 29.37 22.36 -44.59
N ARG A 338 29.25 23.60 -44.16
CA ARG A 338 28.64 23.97 -42.86
C ARG A 338 27.24 23.39 -42.74
N GLY A 339 26.92 22.78 -41.59
CA GLY A 339 25.65 22.15 -41.33
C GLY A 339 25.60 20.67 -41.71
N THR A 340 26.67 20.12 -42.29
CA THR A 340 26.75 18.70 -42.62
C THR A 340 26.91 17.85 -41.33
N PRO A 341 26.08 16.80 -41.13
CA PRO A 341 26.30 15.81 -40.08
C PRO A 341 27.66 15.11 -40.29
N PHE A 342 28.55 15.20 -39.32
CA PHE A 342 29.91 14.67 -39.44
C PHE A 342 29.92 13.14 -39.46
N LYS A 343 30.79 12.54 -40.27
CA LYS A 343 30.99 11.10 -40.44
C LYS A 343 32.46 10.73 -40.32
N LEU A 344 32.79 9.49 -39.97
CA LEU A 344 34.16 8.99 -39.89
C LEU A 344 34.85 8.98 -41.28
N GLU A 345 34.09 8.83 -42.36
CA GLU A 345 34.60 8.85 -43.74
C GLU A 345 35.18 10.21 -44.15
N PHE A 346 34.83 11.29 -43.45
CA PHE A 346 35.35 12.63 -43.68
C PHE A 346 36.76 12.84 -43.12
N VAL A 347 37.37 11.81 -42.55
CA VAL A 347 38.67 11.90 -41.88
C VAL A 347 39.70 11.06 -42.60
N ASN A 348 40.78 11.71 -43.08
CA ASN A 348 42.02 11.01 -43.44
C ASN A 348 42.85 10.77 -42.17
N LYS A 349 43.11 9.52 -41.84
CA LYS A 349 44.02 9.13 -40.77
C LYS A 349 45.47 9.37 -41.17
#